data_adad8bda3e1e0c62cdc182b591244946
#
_entry.id   adad8bda3e1e0c62cdc182b591244946
#
_cell.length_a   1.000
_cell.length_b   1.000
_cell.length_c   1.000
_cell.angle_alpha   90.00
_cell.angle_beta   90.00
_cell.angle_gamma   90.00
#
_symmetry.space_group_name_H-M   'P 1'
#
loop_
_entity.id
_entity.type
_entity.pdbx_description
1 polymer ?
#
loop_
_entity_poly.entity_id
_entity_poly.type
_entity_poly.pdbx_seq_one_letter_code
_entity_poly.pdbx_strand_id
1 'polypeptide(L)' 'MKSHSEIKTHQLILQQKYKQLIEQAYNFRQTDSALSDISEYKAIKLLNKLNRLKYLNRETLLTTSN' A
#
# COMPACT_ATOMS: atom_id res chain seq x y z
N MET A 1 -17.33 -9.07 -8.56
CA MET A 1 -15.94 -9.08 -9.06
C MET A 1 -15.49 -7.65 -9.37
N LYS A 2 -14.33 -7.27 -8.85
CA LYS A 2 -13.84 -5.91 -9.07
C LYS A 2 -13.24 -5.80 -10.47
N SER A 3 -13.55 -4.71 -11.15
CA SER A 3 -12.96 -4.44 -12.45
C SER A 3 -11.48 -4.06 -12.31
N HIS A 4 -10.76 -4.11 -13.43
CA HIS A 4 -9.36 -3.71 -13.46
C HIS A 4 -9.16 -2.27 -12.98
N SER A 5 -10.06 -1.36 -13.36
CA SER A 5 -9.95 0.04 -12.96
C SER A 5 -10.23 0.22 -11.46
N GLU A 6 -11.11 -0.59 -10.87
CA GLU A 6 -11.37 -0.52 -9.44
C GLU A 6 -10.15 -0.97 -8.65
N ILE A 7 -9.47 -2.04 -9.09
CA ILE A 7 -8.24 -2.51 -8.46
C ILE A 7 -7.18 -1.42 -8.53
N LYS A 8 -7.04 -0.77 -9.67
CA LYS A 8 -6.06 0.30 -9.87
C LYS A 8 -6.34 1.50 -8.97
N THR A 9 -7.61 1.90 -8.86
CA THR A 9 -8.02 2.99 -7.99
C THR A 9 -7.70 2.64 -6.53
N HIS A 10 -7.99 1.42 -6.13
CA HIS A 10 -7.71 0.96 -4.77
C HIS A 10 -6.20 0.98 -4.49
N GLN A 11 -5.39 0.56 -5.46
CA GLN A 11 -3.94 0.63 -5.33
C GLN A 11 -3.46 2.06 -5.10
N LEU A 12 -4.00 3.03 -5.85
CA LEU A 12 -3.61 4.43 -5.70
C LEU A 12 -3.92 4.94 -4.30
N ILE A 13 -5.10 4.61 -3.77
CA ILE A 13 -5.48 5.01 -2.43
C ILE A 13 -4.52 4.43 -1.40
N LEU A 14 -4.19 3.16 -1.53
CA LEU A 14 -3.26 2.50 -0.61
C LEU A 14 -1.86 3.05 -0.72
N GLN A 15 -1.41 3.39 -1.93
CA GLN A 15 -0.11 4.01 -2.12
C GLN A 15 -0.02 5.35 -1.43
N GLN A 16 -1.07 6.16 -1.51
CA GLN A 16 -1.11 7.44 -0.81
C GLN A 16 -1.06 7.27 0.69
N LYS A 17 -1.81 6.29 1.22
CA LYS A 17 -1.78 5.99 2.65
C LYS A 17 -0.41 5.51 3.09
N TYR A 18 0.23 4.67 2.29
CA TYR A 18 1.57 4.18 2.58
C TYR A 18 2.55 5.35 2.67
N LYS A 19 2.49 6.25 1.68
CA LYS A 19 3.36 7.43 1.66
C LYS A 19 3.15 8.28 2.90
N GLN A 20 1.90 8.51 3.30
CA GLN A 20 1.59 9.30 4.49
C GLN A 20 2.16 8.65 5.75
N LEU A 21 2.03 7.33 5.87
CA LEU A 21 2.55 6.61 7.03
C LEU A 21 4.06 6.67 7.10
N ILE A 22 4.74 6.57 5.96
CA ILE A 22 6.20 6.69 5.92
C ILE A 22 6.63 8.09 6.32
N GLU A 23 5.93 9.12 5.84
CA GLU A 23 6.21 10.51 6.22
C GLU A 23 5.98 10.72 7.72
N GLN A 24 4.91 10.16 8.28
CA GLN A 24 4.64 10.24 9.71
C GLN A 24 5.75 9.54 10.52
N ALA A 25 6.17 8.37 10.09
CA ALA A 25 7.24 7.64 10.75
C ALA A 25 8.51 8.47 10.78
N TYR A 26 8.83 9.10 9.66
CA TYR A 26 9.99 9.96 9.58
C TYR A 26 9.88 11.16 10.51
N ASN A 27 8.71 11.80 10.52
CA ASN A 27 8.49 13.00 11.34
C ASN A 27 8.53 12.68 12.84
N PHE A 28 8.02 11.52 13.25
CA PHE A 28 7.98 11.13 14.66
C PHE A 28 9.28 10.53 15.16
N ARG A 29 10.22 10.21 14.27
CA ARG A 29 11.45 9.51 14.66
C ARG A 29 12.21 10.24 15.76
N GLN A 30 12.23 11.56 15.71
CA GLN A 30 12.96 12.37 16.69
C GLN A 30 12.10 12.81 17.88
N THR A 31 10.77 12.86 17.71
CA THR A 31 9.87 13.38 18.74
C THR A 31 9.18 12.28 19.52
N ASP A 32 8.83 11.18 18.85
CA ASP A 32 8.12 10.07 19.49
C ASP A 32 8.44 8.78 18.75
N SER A 33 9.41 8.04 19.27
CA SER A 33 9.86 6.81 18.62
C SER A 33 8.78 5.73 18.60
N ALA A 34 7.91 5.70 19.61
CA ALA A 34 6.82 4.72 19.65
C ALA A 34 5.83 4.97 18.52
N LEU A 35 5.46 6.22 18.26
CA LEU A 35 4.58 6.56 17.15
C LEU A 35 5.26 6.29 15.82
N SER A 36 6.56 6.52 15.72
CA SER A 36 7.33 6.20 14.52
C SER A 36 7.26 4.71 14.23
N ASP A 37 7.48 3.86 15.24
CA ASP A 37 7.44 2.41 15.08
C ASP A 37 6.04 1.93 14.67
N ILE A 38 5.00 2.49 15.27
CA ILE A 38 3.62 2.16 14.93
C ILE A 38 3.33 2.54 13.48
N SER A 39 3.77 3.71 13.05
CA SER A 39 3.57 4.16 11.67
C SER A 39 4.30 3.26 10.68
N GLU A 40 5.53 2.87 10.98
CA GLU A 40 6.29 1.95 10.15
C GLU A 40 5.59 0.59 10.05
N TYR A 41 5.08 0.08 11.16
CA TYR A 41 4.37 -1.20 11.18
C TYR A 41 3.14 -1.14 10.29
N LYS A 42 2.37 -0.07 10.38
CA LYS A 42 1.19 0.13 9.54
C LYS A 42 1.58 0.24 8.07
N ALA A 43 2.68 0.93 7.78
CA ALA A 43 3.17 1.06 6.42
C ALA A 43 3.57 -0.29 5.84
N ILE A 44 4.22 -1.14 6.62
CA ILE A 44 4.59 -2.48 6.17
C ILE A 44 3.36 -3.30 5.83
N LYS A 45 2.31 -3.22 6.66
CA LYS A 45 1.06 -3.92 6.38
C LYS A 45 0.42 -3.44 5.08
N LEU A 46 0.44 -2.13 4.84
CA LEU A 46 -0.08 -1.57 3.60
C LEU A 46 0.76 -1.99 2.41
N LEU A 47 2.08 -2.03 2.57
CA LEU A 47 2.96 -2.48 1.50
C LEU A 47 2.65 -3.92 1.09
N ASN A 48 2.39 -4.78 2.06
CA ASN A 48 2.00 -6.16 1.79
C ASN A 48 0.69 -6.22 1.00
N LYS A 49 -0.28 -5.39 1.35
CA LYS A 49 -1.53 -5.31 0.60
C LYS A 49 -1.30 -4.81 -0.82
N LEU A 50 -0.46 -3.80 -0.98
CA LEU A 50 -0.12 -3.28 -2.30
C LEU A 50 0.54 -4.34 -3.18
N ASN A 51 1.47 -5.09 -2.61
CA ASN A 51 2.13 -6.16 -3.34
C ASN A 51 1.14 -7.24 -3.77
N ARG A 52 0.19 -7.57 -2.91
CA ARG A 52 -0.85 -8.53 -3.24
C ARG A 52 -1.74 -8.02 -4.38
N LEU A 53 -2.12 -6.74 -4.34
CA LEU A 53 -2.93 -6.14 -5.39
C LEU A 53 -2.19 -6.10 -6.72
N LYS A 54 -0.90 -5.78 -6.69
CA LYS A 54 -0.07 -5.82 -7.89
C LYS A 54 -0.04 -7.21 -8.50
N TYR A 55 0.09 -8.22 -7.67
CA TYR A 55 0.10 -9.60 -8.12
C TYR A 55 -1.25 -9.97 -8.76
N LEU A 56 -2.36 -9.64 -8.12
CA LEU A 56 -3.69 -9.91 -8.64
C LEU A 56 -3.94 -9.19 -9.96
N ASN A 57 -3.50 -7.94 -10.04
CA ASN A 57 -3.64 -7.15 -11.26
C ASN A 57 -2.85 -7.78 -12.41
N ARG A 58 -1.65 -8.25 -12.13
CA ARG A 58 -0.81 -8.93 -13.11
C ARG A 58 -1.46 -10.22 -13.57
N GLU A 59 -2.02 -11.01 -12.68
CA GLU A 59 -2.73 -12.24 -13.02
C GLU A 59 -3.93 -11.97 -13.92
N THR A 60 -4.68 -10.92 -13.61
CA THR A 60 -5.83 -10.53 -14.42
C THR A 60 -5.41 -10.20 -15.83
N LEU A 61 -4.31 -9.47 -15.99
CA LEU A 61 -3.78 -9.14 -17.30
C LEU A 61 -3.32 -10.39 -18.07
N LEU A 62 -2.65 -11.29 -17.38
CA LEU A 62 -2.20 -12.54 -18.00
C LEU A 62 -3.38 -13.40 -18.41
N THR A 63 -4.43 -13.45 -17.62
CA THR A 63 -5.62 -14.22 -17.90
C THR A 63 -6.36 -13.65 -19.11
N THR A 64 -6.45 -12.33 -19.21
CA THR A 64 -7.16 -11.67 -20.30
C THR A 64 -6.38 -11.70 -21.62
N SER A 65 -5.07 -11.85 -21.56
CA SER A 65 -4.25 -11.89 -22.77
C SER A 65 -4.37 -13.21 -23.51
N ASN A 66 -5.00 -14.19 -22.92
CA ASN A 66 -5.27 -15.45 -23.60
C ASN A 66 -6.56 -15.38 -24.39
#